data_9daa30576319711bb2571cdef793d5cb
#
_entry.id   9daa30576319711bb2571cdef793d5cb
#
_cell.length_a   1.000
_cell.length_b   1.000
_cell.length_c   1.000
_cell.angle_alpha   90.00
_cell.angle_beta   90.00
_cell.angle_gamma   90.00
#
_symmetry.space_group_name_H-M   'P 1'
#
loop_
_entity.id
_entity.type
_entity.pdbx_description
1 polymer ?
#
loop_
_entity_poly.entity_id
_entity_poly.type
_entity_poly.pdbx_seq_one_letter_code
_entity_poly.pdbx_strand_id
1 'polypeptide(L)'
;MRVGESKQRDIGKKRARIGPEDMDYLGVVPGDIIELKGIKTSCAIVWPADEDKETSDYISIDGQTRKNIGVSLDDIIQVQKIVTKVAKSVTLMPINDVVTVDKEFTDFVKNRLKGLPLSIGDEISVMILGNSMEFKISKATPKGIIKIDSSSNLKILSETTTDKRIRITYEEVGGLSDVIKGMREIVELPLRHPELFSRLGVEPHSGVLLYGSPGC
;
A
#
# COMPACT_ATOMS: atom_id res chain seq x y z
N MET A 1 -3.73 -6.05 14.97
CA MET A 1 -2.27 -5.86 14.80
C MET A 1 -1.97 -4.38 14.57
N ARG A 2 -0.89 -3.88 15.13
CA ARG A 2 -0.43 -2.49 14.95
C ARG A 2 0.35 -2.36 13.65
N VAL A 3 0.07 -1.33 12.88
CA VAL A 3 0.67 -1.10 11.57
C VAL A 3 2.04 -0.45 11.69
N GLY A 4 3.02 -1.05 11.05
CA GLY A 4 4.38 -0.55 10.94
C GLY A 4 4.84 -0.29 9.52
N GLU A 5 6.00 0.33 9.41
CA GLU A 5 6.63 0.67 8.15
C GLU A 5 7.26 -0.54 7.48
N SER A 6 7.09 -0.67 6.16
CA SER A 6 7.76 -1.72 5.39
C SER A 6 9.21 -1.36 5.08
N LYS A 7 10.01 -2.36 4.75
CA LYS A 7 11.34 -2.14 4.21
C LYS A 7 11.26 -1.75 2.73
N GLN A 8 12.22 -0.95 2.29
CA GLN A 8 12.30 -0.46 0.90
C GLN A 8 12.22 -1.60 -0.15
N ARG A 9 12.77 -2.77 0.16
CA ARG A 9 12.72 -3.96 -0.72
C ARG A 9 11.33 -4.56 -0.92
N ASP A 10 10.33 -4.19 -0.10
CA ASP A 10 8.96 -4.74 -0.14
C ASP A 10 7.94 -3.78 -0.76
N ILE A 11 8.34 -2.55 -1.05
CA ILE A 11 7.49 -1.52 -1.66
C ILE A 11 6.91 -2.03 -2.99
N GLY A 12 5.61 -1.86 -3.18
CA GLY A 12 4.88 -2.26 -4.39
C GLY A 12 4.70 -3.76 -4.59
N LYS A 13 5.18 -4.61 -3.66
CA LYS A 13 5.07 -6.07 -3.74
C LYS A 13 3.87 -6.64 -2.99
N LYS A 14 3.05 -5.78 -2.40
CA LYS A 14 1.92 -6.18 -1.55
C LYS A 14 2.31 -7.19 -0.47
N ARG A 15 3.46 -7.02 0.14
CA ARG A 15 3.95 -7.87 1.23
C ARG A 15 3.57 -7.29 2.58
N ALA A 16 3.13 -8.17 3.46
CA ALA A 16 2.91 -7.88 4.87
C ALA A 16 3.87 -8.74 5.70
N ARG A 17 4.79 -8.10 6.43
CA ARG A 17 5.70 -8.82 7.30
C ARG A 17 5.10 -8.95 8.68
N ILE A 18 5.08 -10.19 9.17
CA ILE A 18 4.45 -10.60 10.42
C ILE A 18 5.44 -11.47 11.18
N GLY A 19 5.49 -11.31 12.50
CA GLY A 19 6.31 -12.13 13.39
C GLY A 19 5.86 -13.60 13.42
N PRO A 20 6.75 -14.54 13.79
CA PRO A 20 6.44 -15.97 13.79
C PRO A 20 5.27 -16.30 14.75
N GLU A 21 5.24 -15.72 15.94
CA GLU A 21 4.16 -15.93 16.92
C GLU A 21 2.79 -15.50 16.38
N ASP A 22 2.75 -14.32 15.73
CA ASP A 22 1.51 -13.81 15.14
C ASP A 22 1.09 -14.64 13.92
N MET A 23 2.05 -15.16 13.14
CA MET A 23 1.77 -16.07 12.03
C MET A 23 1.13 -17.37 12.53
N ASP A 24 1.64 -17.94 13.61
CA ASP A 24 1.08 -19.15 14.24
C ASP A 24 -0.32 -18.86 14.80
N TYR A 25 -0.51 -17.73 15.46
CA TYR A 25 -1.82 -17.30 15.98
C TYR A 25 -2.87 -17.15 14.87
N LEU A 26 -2.49 -16.56 13.73
CA LEU A 26 -3.35 -16.36 12.56
C LEU A 26 -3.50 -17.63 11.71
N GLY A 27 -2.72 -18.68 11.97
CA GLY A 27 -2.70 -19.91 11.17
C GLY A 27 -2.25 -19.67 9.72
N VAL A 28 -1.27 -18.74 9.52
CA VAL A 28 -0.75 -18.38 8.20
C VAL A 28 0.71 -18.82 8.05
N VAL A 29 1.10 -19.08 6.80
CA VAL A 29 2.48 -19.37 6.42
C VAL A 29 2.97 -18.36 5.37
N PRO A 30 4.30 -18.22 5.19
CA PRO A 30 4.84 -17.36 4.13
C PRO A 30 4.25 -17.70 2.76
N GLY A 31 3.75 -16.68 2.06
CA GLY A 31 3.06 -16.83 0.78
C GLY A 31 1.54 -16.92 0.86
N ASP A 32 0.98 -17.15 2.04
CA ASP A 32 -0.47 -17.05 2.24
C ASP A 32 -0.97 -15.63 2.00
N ILE A 33 -2.25 -15.51 1.70
CA ILE A 33 -2.89 -14.22 1.49
C ILE A 33 -3.77 -13.91 2.69
N ILE A 34 -3.61 -12.69 3.17
CA ILE A 34 -4.40 -12.14 4.28
C ILE A 34 -5.23 -10.95 3.81
N GLU A 35 -6.40 -10.83 4.38
CA GLU A 35 -7.23 -9.65 4.33
C GLU A 35 -6.79 -8.68 5.41
N LEU A 36 -6.65 -7.42 5.03
CA LEU A 36 -6.33 -6.30 5.91
C LEU A 36 -7.53 -5.37 5.97
N LYS A 37 -8.08 -5.18 7.16
CA LYS A 37 -9.26 -4.36 7.36
C LYS A 37 -8.95 -3.19 8.30
N GLY A 38 -8.85 -2.01 7.70
CA GLY A 38 -8.82 -0.71 8.36
C GLY A 38 -10.15 0.03 8.14
N ILE A 39 -10.09 1.29 7.70
CA ILE A 39 -11.27 2.03 7.21
C ILE A 39 -11.82 1.39 5.93
N LYS A 40 -10.92 0.90 5.08
CA LYS A 40 -11.23 0.12 3.88
C LYS A 40 -10.62 -1.26 4.02
N THR A 41 -10.95 -2.14 3.08
CA THR A 41 -10.42 -3.52 3.03
C THR A 41 -9.53 -3.69 1.83
N SER A 42 -8.34 -4.24 2.04
CA SER A 42 -7.41 -4.68 1.00
C SER A 42 -6.77 -6.01 1.40
N CYS A 43 -5.69 -6.39 0.74
CA CYS A 43 -5.02 -7.67 0.96
C CYS A 43 -3.51 -7.55 0.80
N ALA A 44 -2.79 -8.50 1.39
CA ALA A 44 -1.36 -8.62 1.23
C ALA A 44 -0.91 -10.09 1.26
N ILE A 45 0.33 -10.34 0.84
CA ILE A 45 0.99 -11.62 0.91
C ILE A 45 1.81 -11.66 2.21
N VAL A 46 1.60 -12.69 3.01
CA VAL A 46 2.35 -12.90 4.25
C VAL A 46 3.82 -13.15 3.94
N TRP A 47 4.69 -12.45 4.66
CA TRP A 47 6.13 -12.62 4.61
C TRP A 47 6.69 -12.58 6.04
N PRO A 48 7.69 -13.39 6.39
CA PRO A 48 8.24 -13.37 7.74
C PRO A 48 8.87 -12.01 8.07
N ALA A 49 8.67 -11.54 9.29
CA ALA A 49 9.41 -10.41 9.82
C ALA A 49 10.89 -10.77 9.92
N ASP A 50 11.76 -9.75 9.87
CA ASP A 50 13.18 -9.98 10.13
C ASP A 50 13.40 -10.08 11.65
N GLU A 51 14.44 -10.83 12.04
CA GLU A 51 14.76 -11.17 13.44
C GLU A 51 14.92 -9.96 14.38
N ASP A 52 15.22 -8.78 13.81
CA ASP A 52 15.40 -7.53 14.58
C ASP A 52 14.10 -6.89 15.11
N LYS A 53 12.91 -7.43 14.75
CA LYS A 53 11.60 -6.89 15.13
C LYS A 53 10.69 -7.99 15.69
N GLU A 54 11.08 -8.55 16.81
CA GLU A 54 10.24 -9.46 17.62
C GLU A 54 9.19 -8.68 18.44
N THR A 55 8.38 -7.85 17.79
CA THR A 55 7.23 -7.27 18.47
C THR A 55 5.99 -8.06 18.08
N SER A 56 5.43 -8.76 19.06
CA SER A 56 4.10 -9.38 18.95
C SER A 56 3.05 -8.33 18.62
N ASP A 57 2.02 -8.73 17.88
CA ASP A 57 0.88 -7.88 17.45
C ASP A 57 1.29 -6.73 16.49
N TYR A 58 2.32 -6.96 15.67
CA TYR A 58 2.83 -5.96 14.75
C TYR A 58 2.86 -6.44 13.29
N ILE A 59 2.44 -5.59 12.34
CA ILE A 59 2.45 -5.89 10.91
C ILE A 59 3.09 -4.76 10.12
N SER A 60 4.13 -5.06 9.35
CA SER A 60 4.79 -4.07 8.48
C SER A 60 4.23 -4.14 7.07
N ILE A 61 3.65 -3.03 6.60
CA ILE A 61 3.05 -2.89 5.27
C ILE A 61 3.50 -1.58 4.62
N ASP A 62 3.59 -1.56 3.28
CA ASP A 62 4.03 -0.39 2.53
C ASP A 62 2.98 0.75 2.51
N GLY A 63 3.42 1.94 2.15
CA GLY A 63 2.57 3.14 2.10
C GLY A 63 1.38 2.98 1.17
N GLN A 64 1.56 2.27 0.04
CA GLN A 64 0.45 2.01 -0.88
C GLN A 64 -0.60 1.10 -0.27
N THR A 65 -0.19 0.07 0.45
CA THR A 65 -1.11 -0.83 1.16
C THR A 65 -1.82 -0.10 2.29
N ARG A 66 -1.12 0.74 3.08
CA ARG A 66 -1.75 1.59 4.11
C ARG A 66 -2.80 2.53 3.52
N LYS A 67 -2.49 3.18 2.38
CA LYS A 67 -3.43 4.03 1.65
C LYS A 67 -4.67 3.26 1.20
N ASN A 68 -4.49 2.04 0.71
CA ASN A 68 -5.58 1.19 0.25
C ASN A 68 -6.54 0.79 1.38
N ILE A 69 -6.04 0.58 2.59
CA ILE A 69 -6.87 0.28 3.77
C ILE A 69 -7.27 1.53 4.58
N GLY A 70 -6.73 2.71 4.21
CA GLY A 70 -7.08 3.99 4.83
C GLY A 70 -6.53 4.17 6.24
N VAL A 71 -5.31 3.68 6.51
CA VAL A 71 -4.66 3.74 7.82
C VAL A 71 -3.27 4.36 7.76
N SER A 72 -2.78 4.76 8.93
CA SER A 72 -1.44 5.26 9.16
C SER A 72 -0.56 4.27 9.91
N LEU A 73 0.67 4.70 10.16
CA LEU A 73 1.53 4.03 11.12
C LEU A 73 0.90 4.08 12.50
N ASP A 74 1.16 3.03 13.26
CA ASP A 74 0.66 2.80 14.62
C ASP A 74 -0.85 2.60 14.77
N ASP A 75 -1.63 2.72 13.69
CA ASP A 75 -3.05 2.34 13.71
C ASP A 75 -3.21 0.84 13.92
N ILE A 76 -4.34 0.46 14.52
CA ILE A 76 -4.69 -0.94 14.76
C ILE A 76 -5.61 -1.43 13.64
N ILE A 77 -5.26 -2.55 13.03
CA ILE A 77 -6.06 -3.19 11.97
C ILE A 77 -6.44 -4.62 12.34
N GLN A 78 -7.52 -5.09 11.72
CA GLN A 78 -7.89 -6.49 11.76
C GLN A 78 -7.20 -7.24 10.61
N VAL A 79 -6.68 -8.42 10.91
CA VAL A 79 -5.98 -9.29 9.94
C VAL A 79 -6.61 -10.67 10.02
N GLN A 80 -6.92 -11.26 8.87
CA GLN A 80 -7.42 -12.63 8.79
C GLN A 80 -6.93 -13.35 7.55
N LYS A 81 -6.69 -14.66 7.68
CA LYS A 81 -6.35 -15.51 6.53
C LYS A 81 -7.54 -15.63 5.58
N ILE A 82 -7.27 -15.55 4.29
CA ILE A 82 -8.29 -15.76 3.27
C ILE A 82 -7.80 -16.65 2.14
N VAL A 83 -8.74 -17.29 1.46
CA VAL A 83 -8.50 -18.01 0.22
C VAL A 83 -8.93 -17.12 -0.94
N THR A 84 -7.98 -16.81 -1.83
CA THR A 84 -8.26 -15.99 -3.02
C THR A 84 -8.83 -16.81 -4.16
N LYS A 85 -9.65 -16.16 -4.98
CA LYS A 85 -10.18 -16.74 -6.22
C LYS A 85 -9.39 -16.20 -7.41
N VAL A 86 -9.21 -17.03 -8.44
CA VAL A 86 -8.64 -16.57 -9.71
C VAL A 86 -9.63 -15.63 -10.38
N ALA A 87 -9.16 -14.49 -10.82
CA ALA A 87 -9.96 -13.50 -11.51
C ALA A 87 -10.32 -14.00 -12.90
N LYS A 88 -11.61 -13.96 -13.26
CA LYS A 88 -12.07 -14.12 -14.64
C LYS A 88 -11.81 -12.85 -15.47
N SER A 89 -12.14 -11.70 -14.88
CA SER A 89 -11.89 -10.38 -15.48
C SER A 89 -11.55 -9.35 -14.43
N VAL A 90 -10.64 -8.43 -14.79
CA VAL A 90 -10.25 -7.27 -13.98
C VAL A 90 -10.26 -6.04 -14.86
N THR A 91 -10.82 -4.95 -14.37
CA THR A 91 -10.79 -3.66 -15.05
C THR A 91 -9.95 -2.67 -14.23
N LEU A 92 -8.91 -2.16 -14.86
CA LEU A 92 -8.04 -1.12 -14.33
C LEU A 92 -8.42 0.24 -14.90
N MET A 93 -8.29 1.27 -14.09
CA MET A 93 -8.44 2.66 -14.49
C MET A 93 -7.14 3.39 -14.13
N PRO A 94 -6.43 4.01 -15.09
CA PRO A 94 -5.26 4.82 -14.78
C PRO A 94 -5.69 6.04 -13.96
N ILE A 95 -4.84 6.46 -13.00
CA ILE A 95 -5.19 7.55 -12.08
C ILE A 95 -4.67 8.89 -12.59
N ASN A 96 -3.48 8.93 -13.16
CA ASN A 96 -2.78 10.19 -13.46
C ASN A 96 -2.37 10.35 -14.93
N ASP A 97 -2.50 9.33 -15.76
CA ASP A 97 -1.94 9.32 -17.11
C ASP A 97 -2.97 9.04 -18.19
N VAL A 98 -2.85 9.77 -19.30
CA VAL A 98 -3.53 9.41 -20.56
C VAL A 98 -2.71 8.32 -21.20
N VAL A 99 -3.22 7.11 -21.23
CA VAL A 99 -2.51 5.96 -21.80
C VAL A 99 -3.15 5.54 -23.10
N THR A 100 -2.34 5.42 -24.14
CA THR A 100 -2.73 4.67 -25.34
C THR A 100 -2.69 3.19 -24.99
N VAL A 101 -3.86 2.60 -24.82
CA VAL A 101 -4.01 1.20 -24.42
C VAL A 101 -4.01 0.34 -25.68
N ASP A 102 -2.90 -0.33 -25.94
CA ASP A 102 -2.81 -1.40 -26.91
C ASP A 102 -2.75 -2.78 -26.22
N LYS A 103 -2.71 -3.82 -27.04
CA LYS A 103 -2.65 -5.19 -26.52
C LYS A 103 -1.34 -5.49 -25.82
N GLU A 104 -0.21 -5.01 -26.36
CA GLU A 104 1.13 -5.25 -25.80
C GLU A 104 1.26 -4.61 -24.43
N PHE A 105 0.79 -3.38 -24.27
CA PHE A 105 0.73 -2.68 -22.98
C PHE A 105 -0.14 -3.43 -21.96
N THR A 106 -1.31 -3.87 -22.38
CA THR A 106 -2.23 -4.63 -21.52
C THR A 106 -1.59 -5.95 -21.06
N ASP A 107 -0.94 -6.67 -21.96
CA ASP A 107 -0.24 -7.93 -21.66
C ASP A 107 0.96 -7.69 -20.75
N PHE A 108 1.70 -6.59 -20.93
CA PHE A 108 2.79 -6.20 -20.05
C PHE A 108 2.29 -5.93 -18.62
N VAL A 109 1.27 -5.10 -18.46
CA VAL A 109 0.66 -4.80 -17.16
C VAL A 109 0.12 -6.07 -16.50
N LYS A 110 -0.56 -6.93 -17.26
CA LYS A 110 -1.06 -8.21 -16.78
C LYS A 110 0.07 -9.08 -16.22
N ASN A 111 1.18 -9.18 -16.93
CA ASN A 111 2.34 -9.98 -16.49
C ASN A 111 2.96 -9.43 -15.20
N ARG A 112 2.99 -8.12 -15.02
CA ARG A 112 3.46 -7.48 -13.77
C ARG A 112 2.55 -7.74 -12.58
N LEU A 113 1.25 -7.83 -12.81
CA LEU A 113 0.25 -8.06 -11.76
C LEU A 113 -0.02 -9.54 -11.49
N LYS A 114 0.52 -10.43 -12.33
CA LYS A 114 0.32 -11.88 -12.18
C LYS A 114 0.81 -12.35 -10.81
N GLY A 115 -0.08 -13.04 -10.12
CA GLY A 115 0.22 -13.60 -8.80
C GLY A 115 -0.02 -12.63 -7.63
N LEU A 116 -0.19 -11.33 -7.85
CA LEU A 116 -0.51 -10.39 -6.77
C LEU A 116 -1.98 -10.50 -6.37
N PRO A 117 -2.27 -10.48 -5.06
CA PRO A 117 -3.64 -10.38 -4.57
C PRO A 117 -4.13 -8.94 -4.71
N LEU A 118 -5.36 -8.79 -5.18
CA LEU A 118 -5.97 -7.50 -5.47
C LEU A 118 -7.40 -7.44 -4.95
N SER A 119 -7.82 -6.27 -4.48
CA SER A 119 -9.18 -5.96 -4.07
C SER A 119 -9.76 -4.84 -4.93
N ILE A 120 -11.09 -4.84 -5.11
CA ILE A 120 -11.76 -3.73 -5.80
C ILE A 120 -11.55 -2.44 -4.99
N GLY A 121 -11.15 -1.38 -5.66
CA GLY A 121 -10.83 -0.09 -5.05
C GLY A 121 -9.36 0.10 -4.68
N ASP A 122 -8.55 -0.98 -4.72
CA ASP A 122 -7.10 -0.87 -4.53
C ASP A 122 -6.48 0.02 -5.60
N GLU A 123 -5.52 0.82 -5.18
CA GLU A 123 -4.59 1.50 -6.05
C GLU A 123 -3.28 0.72 -6.07
N ILE A 124 -2.72 0.56 -7.24
CA ILE A 124 -1.48 -0.20 -7.48
C ILE A 124 -0.56 0.60 -8.37
N SER A 125 0.73 0.49 -8.14
CA SER A 125 1.77 1.11 -8.95
C SER A 125 2.49 0.05 -9.78
N VAL A 126 2.63 0.31 -11.08
CA VAL A 126 3.33 -0.56 -12.02
C VAL A 126 4.46 0.22 -12.68
N MET A 127 5.70 -0.27 -12.57
CA MET A 127 6.84 0.34 -13.26
C MET A 127 6.82 -0.03 -14.73
N ILE A 128 6.75 0.99 -15.60
CA ILE A 128 6.70 0.87 -17.05
C ILE A 128 7.77 1.79 -17.64
N LEU A 129 8.78 1.21 -18.29
CA LEU A 129 9.88 1.94 -18.92
C LEU A 129 10.57 2.99 -18.01
N GLY A 130 10.74 2.65 -16.73
CA GLY A 130 11.36 3.55 -15.76
C GLY A 130 10.41 4.55 -15.08
N ASN A 131 9.18 4.66 -15.55
CA ASN A 131 8.13 5.50 -14.94
C ASN A 131 7.16 4.66 -14.12
N SER A 132 6.72 5.20 -12.99
CA SER A 132 5.69 4.58 -12.16
C SER A 132 4.31 5.03 -12.62
N MET A 133 3.48 4.08 -13.07
CA MET A 133 2.08 4.34 -13.43
C MET A 133 1.14 3.79 -12.38
N GLU A 134 0.19 4.61 -11.94
CA GLU A 134 -0.79 4.23 -10.93
C GLU A 134 -2.11 3.82 -11.58
N PHE A 135 -2.65 2.67 -11.13
CA PHE A 135 -3.93 2.15 -11.57
C PHE A 135 -4.83 1.87 -10.37
N LYS A 136 -6.11 2.14 -10.54
CA LYS A 136 -7.16 1.75 -9.61
C LYS A 136 -7.92 0.54 -10.13
N ILE A 137 -8.15 -0.45 -9.27
CA ILE A 137 -9.00 -1.60 -9.58
C ILE A 137 -10.46 -1.14 -9.53
N SER A 138 -11.08 -0.92 -10.69
CA SER A 138 -12.46 -0.43 -10.74
C SER A 138 -13.49 -1.54 -10.69
N LYS A 139 -13.20 -2.69 -11.33
CA LYS A 139 -14.08 -3.87 -11.32
C LYS A 139 -13.26 -5.16 -11.32
N ALA A 140 -13.78 -6.18 -10.66
CA ALA A 140 -13.23 -7.53 -10.69
C ALA A 140 -14.34 -8.59 -10.64
N THR A 141 -14.13 -9.70 -11.32
CA THR A 141 -15.03 -10.84 -11.28
C THR A 141 -14.20 -12.10 -11.03
N PRO A 142 -14.51 -12.89 -9.98
CA PRO A 142 -15.57 -12.69 -8.98
C PRO A 142 -15.30 -11.49 -8.05
N LYS A 143 -16.32 -11.04 -7.32
CA LYS A 143 -16.16 -9.99 -6.28
C LYS A 143 -15.34 -10.54 -5.11
N GLY A 144 -14.64 -9.64 -4.42
CA GLY A 144 -13.78 -9.94 -3.27
C GLY A 144 -12.31 -9.84 -3.63
N ILE A 145 -11.47 -10.48 -2.81
CA ILE A 145 -10.02 -10.51 -3.06
C ILE A 145 -9.71 -11.59 -4.09
N ILE A 146 -9.07 -11.17 -5.16
CA ILE A 146 -8.78 -11.97 -6.34
C ILE A 146 -7.28 -12.03 -6.60
N LYS A 147 -6.87 -13.00 -7.41
CA LYS A 147 -5.52 -13.13 -7.93
C LYS A 147 -5.55 -13.16 -9.46
N ILE A 148 -4.69 -12.39 -10.11
CA ILE A 148 -4.58 -12.42 -11.57
C ILE A 148 -3.75 -13.62 -12.00
N ASP A 149 -4.24 -14.36 -13.00
CA ASP A 149 -3.56 -15.47 -13.63
C ASP A 149 -3.48 -15.29 -15.16
N SER A 150 -2.81 -16.20 -15.82
CA SER A 150 -2.67 -16.21 -17.28
C SER A 150 -4.03 -16.26 -18.00
N SER A 151 -5.02 -16.97 -17.40
CA SER A 151 -6.39 -17.06 -17.92
C SER A 151 -7.25 -15.84 -17.70
N SER A 152 -6.82 -14.91 -16.81
CA SER A 152 -7.60 -13.71 -16.48
C SER A 152 -7.65 -12.75 -17.65
N ASN A 153 -8.83 -12.15 -17.87
CA ASN A 153 -8.99 -11.07 -18.87
C ASN A 153 -8.75 -9.72 -18.17
N LEU A 154 -7.70 -9.00 -18.58
CA LEU A 154 -7.40 -7.66 -18.10
C LEU A 154 -7.91 -6.63 -19.10
N LYS A 155 -8.68 -5.65 -18.61
CA LYS A 155 -9.11 -4.50 -19.40
C LYS A 155 -8.61 -3.22 -18.71
N ILE A 156 -7.93 -2.37 -19.47
CA ILE A 156 -7.51 -1.05 -19.02
C ILE A 156 -8.42 -0.03 -19.69
N LEU A 157 -9.04 0.85 -18.88
CA LEU A 157 -9.87 1.94 -19.40
C LEU A 157 -8.95 3.10 -19.80
N SER A 158 -9.30 3.78 -20.89
CA SER A 158 -8.56 4.96 -21.37
C SER A 158 -9.01 6.28 -20.75
N GLU A 159 -9.87 6.23 -19.74
CA GLU A 159 -10.36 7.44 -19.08
C GLU A 159 -9.45 7.85 -17.91
N THR A 160 -8.99 9.07 -17.96
CA THR A 160 -8.25 9.73 -16.86
C THR A 160 -9.23 10.39 -15.90
N THR A 161 -9.11 10.07 -14.61
CA THR A 161 -9.64 10.98 -13.59
C THR A 161 -8.61 12.10 -13.38
N THR A 162 -9.02 13.31 -13.72
CA THR A 162 -8.24 14.55 -13.62
C THR A 162 -7.98 14.92 -12.16
N ASP A 163 -7.00 14.30 -11.54
CA ASP A 163 -6.37 14.87 -10.35
C ASP A 163 -4.86 14.55 -10.39
N LYS A 164 -4.13 15.43 -11.08
CA LYS A 164 -2.66 15.39 -11.18
C LYS A 164 -2.02 15.70 -9.80
N ARG A 165 -2.06 14.76 -8.89
CA ARG A 165 -1.24 14.82 -7.68
C ARG A 165 -0.18 13.74 -7.75
N ILE A 166 1.04 14.14 -7.99
CA ILE A 166 2.22 13.29 -7.77
C ILE A 166 2.18 12.93 -6.28
N ARG A 167 1.91 11.68 -5.98
CA ARG A 167 1.82 11.17 -4.61
C ARG A 167 3.07 10.37 -4.30
N ILE A 168 4.12 11.07 -3.92
CA ILE A 168 5.34 10.47 -3.38
C ILE A 168 5.04 9.99 -1.96
N THR A 169 5.41 8.76 -1.63
CA THR A 169 5.33 8.22 -0.26
C THR A 169 6.65 8.49 0.48
N TYR A 170 6.59 8.54 1.81
CA TYR A 170 7.79 8.74 2.62
C TYR A 170 8.85 7.64 2.41
N GLU A 171 8.44 6.43 2.06
CA GLU A 171 9.33 5.31 1.78
C GLU A 171 10.16 5.50 0.49
N GLU A 172 9.69 6.34 -0.43
CA GLU A 172 10.40 6.68 -1.67
C GLU A 172 11.50 7.72 -1.44
N VAL A 173 11.48 8.39 -0.28
CA VAL A 173 12.51 9.35 0.13
C VAL A 173 13.65 8.60 0.81
N GLY A 174 14.79 8.47 0.13
CA GLY A 174 15.96 7.79 0.67
C GLY A 174 16.81 8.68 1.59
N GLY A 175 17.46 8.05 2.60
CA GLY A 175 18.52 8.70 3.38
C GLY A 175 18.08 9.70 4.46
N LEU A 176 16.78 9.94 4.65
CA LEU A 176 16.24 10.96 5.57
C LEU A 176 15.33 10.39 6.66
N SER A 177 15.58 9.17 7.13
CA SER A 177 14.72 8.45 8.08
C SER A 177 14.38 9.25 9.33
N ASP A 178 15.36 9.92 9.95
CA ASP A 178 15.16 10.70 11.17
C ASP A 178 14.37 11.99 10.90
N VAL A 179 14.62 12.63 9.76
CA VAL A 179 13.88 13.82 9.33
C VAL A 179 12.43 13.46 9.03
N ILE A 180 12.18 12.35 8.34
CA ILE A 180 10.83 11.85 8.05
C ILE A 180 10.09 11.55 9.35
N LYS A 181 10.75 10.92 10.34
CA LYS A 181 10.14 10.65 11.64
C LYS A 181 9.73 11.95 12.34
N GLY A 182 10.63 12.94 12.39
CA GLY A 182 10.32 14.26 12.96
C GLY A 182 9.17 14.97 12.24
N MET A 183 9.13 14.90 10.90
CA MET A 183 8.04 15.47 10.10
C MET A 183 6.69 14.82 10.39
N ARG A 184 6.66 13.51 10.58
CA ARG A 184 5.43 12.78 10.96
C ARG A 184 4.92 13.21 12.33
N GLU A 185 5.82 13.35 13.30
CA GLU A 185 5.46 13.80 14.65
C GLU A 185 4.95 15.24 14.70
N ILE A 186 5.59 16.14 13.94
CA ILE A 186 5.30 17.58 13.98
C ILE A 186 4.11 17.96 13.08
N VAL A 187 3.94 17.30 11.94
CA VAL A 187 2.93 17.68 10.94
C VAL A 187 1.78 16.68 10.86
N GLU A 188 2.09 15.39 10.70
CA GLU A 188 1.06 14.39 10.44
C GLU A 188 0.22 14.10 11.68
N LEU A 189 0.84 13.96 12.85
CA LEU A 189 0.16 13.64 14.09
C LEU A 189 -0.86 14.70 14.51
N PRO A 190 -0.54 16.02 14.49
CA PRO A 190 -1.53 17.07 14.82
C PRO A 190 -2.71 17.14 13.85
N LEU A 191 -2.45 16.89 12.56
CA LEU A 191 -3.51 16.91 11.54
C LEU A 191 -4.46 15.73 11.66
N ARG A 192 -3.97 14.57 12.12
CA ARG A 192 -4.78 13.37 12.26
C ARG A 192 -5.51 13.28 13.58
N HIS A 193 -4.89 13.77 14.65
CA HIS A 193 -5.38 13.67 16.03
C HIS A 193 -5.40 15.03 16.72
N PRO A 194 -6.14 16.02 16.17
CA PRO A 194 -6.22 17.36 16.76
C PRO A 194 -6.77 17.33 18.18
N GLU A 195 -7.59 16.31 18.51
CA GLU A 195 -8.16 16.11 19.83
C GLU A 195 -7.11 15.84 20.90
N LEU A 196 -6.00 15.20 20.57
CA LEU A 196 -4.91 14.95 21.53
C LEU A 196 -4.20 16.25 21.91
N PHE A 197 -3.93 17.10 20.94
CA PHE A 197 -3.26 18.39 21.15
C PHE A 197 -4.15 19.34 21.95
N SER A 198 -5.44 19.38 21.65
CA SER A 198 -6.42 20.16 22.43
C SER A 198 -6.49 19.71 23.88
N ARG A 199 -6.45 18.39 24.16
CA ARG A 199 -6.45 17.85 25.54
C ARG A 199 -5.18 18.14 26.30
N LEU A 200 -4.03 18.15 25.62
CA LEU A 200 -2.72 18.45 26.21
C LEU A 200 -2.46 19.95 26.35
N GLY A 201 -3.32 20.82 25.78
CA GLY A 201 -3.12 22.26 25.78
C GLY A 201 -1.90 22.71 24.97
N VAL A 202 -1.48 21.89 23.99
CA VAL A 202 -0.33 22.17 23.11
C VAL A 202 -0.85 22.67 21.76
N GLU A 203 -0.38 23.85 21.33
CA GLU A 203 -0.70 24.34 19.99
C GLU A 203 0.18 23.65 18.95
N PRO A 204 -0.41 23.09 17.87
CA PRO A 204 0.35 22.51 16.78
C PRO A 204 1.22 23.55 16.07
N HIS A 205 2.38 23.15 15.61
CA HIS A 205 3.26 24.02 14.85
C HIS A 205 2.60 24.42 13.51
N SER A 206 2.63 25.70 13.16
CA SER A 206 2.01 26.24 11.95
C SER A 206 2.85 26.02 10.69
N GLY A 207 4.10 25.56 10.80
CA GLY A 207 4.98 25.32 9.67
C GLY A 207 6.30 24.66 10.06
N VAL A 208 6.97 24.09 9.07
CA VAL A 208 8.29 23.47 9.21
C VAL A 208 9.21 24.00 8.12
N LEU A 209 10.41 24.40 8.48
CA LEU A 209 11.45 24.82 7.54
C LEU A 209 12.50 23.70 7.42
N LEU A 210 12.66 23.18 6.22
CA LEU A 210 13.76 22.27 5.88
C LEU A 210 14.92 23.09 5.30
N TYR A 211 16.12 22.86 5.81
CA TYR A 211 17.33 23.48 5.27
C TYR A 211 18.45 22.46 5.15
N GLY A 212 19.35 22.67 4.18
CA GLY A 212 20.46 21.75 3.91
C GLY A 212 21.31 22.21 2.74
N SER A 213 22.28 21.39 2.38
CA SER A 213 23.12 21.66 1.21
C SER A 213 22.30 21.56 -0.09
N PRO A 214 22.65 22.32 -1.14
CA PRO A 214 22.00 22.18 -2.45
C PRO A 214 22.09 20.75 -2.96
N GLY A 215 20.95 20.17 -3.35
CA GLY A 215 20.86 18.80 -3.87
C GLY A 215 20.66 17.71 -2.82
N CYS A 216 20.39 18.06 -1.57
CA CYS A 216 20.00 17.10 -0.52
C CYS A 216 18.53 16.73 -0.64
#